data_840ba55c6c8e1639aef54b92d37289d5
#
_entry.id   840ba55c6c8e1639aef54b92d37289d5
#
_cell.length_a   1.000
_cell.length_b   1.000
_cell.length_c   1.000
_cell.angle_alpha   90.00
_cell.angle_beta   90.00
_cell.angle_gamma   90.00
#
_symmetry.space_group_name_H-M   'P 1'
#
loop_
_entity.id
_entity.type
_entity.pdbx_description
1 polymer ?
#
loop_
_entity_poly.entity_id
_entity_poly.type
_entity_poly.pdbx_seq_one_letter_code
_entity_poly.pdbx_strand_id
1 'polypeptide(L)'
;IEGKHEPASPDDVSSGWTRVTPGFFDAFENTIVMGRAITDEDNASTRPVAVINQTFAKRFFGDENPIGQHFGPTPGRNAGMYEIVGVASDVDFGNGAQPMYFLPEAQSTYLVDAEAEEREILSHYLSSVVILAPGNPPDLQAQVREALANAAPNLVVHSIQPYSEVIHSDFAQQNMIASLAWLFGAVGLMLAAVGLYGMTAYGVEQRTKEIGVRMALGADRANVLRMVLQSAFWPVGIGLTVGVPAAIGAGSIIASRLFGVRPWDPLMLSLAAVLLTLAALIAAAIPARRATRVEPMVALRYE
;
A
#
# COMPACT_ATOMS: atom_id res chain seq x y z
N ILE A 1 2.10 17.40 22.53
CA ILE A 1 0.97 18.31 22.75
C ILE A 1 1.15 18.88 24.15
N GLU A 2 1.02 20.18 24.28
CA GLU A 2 1.11 20.86 25.57
C GLU A 2 0.04 20.35 26.55
N GLY A 3 0.45 19.93 27.76
CA GLY A 3 -0.47 19.47 28.80
C GLY A 3 -0.99 18.04 28.68
N LYS A 4 -0.65 17.28 27.63
CA LYS A 4 -1.01 15.85 27.51
C LYS A 4 0.15 14.94 27.96
N HIS A 5 -0.18 13.74 28.43
CA HIS A 5 0.81 12.74 28.90
C HIS A 5 1.74 12.31 27.75
N GLU A 6 2.99 12.02 28.08
CA GLU A 6 3.93 11.41 27.14
C GLU A 6 3.37 10.08 26.62
N PRO A 7 3.37 9.88 25.30
CA PRO A 7 2.85 8.65 24.71
C PRO A 7 3.71 7.43 25.09
N ALA A 8 3.04 6.28 25.21
CA ALA A 8 3.64 5.05 25.69
C ALA A 8 4.62 4.41 24.68
N SER A 9 4.59 4.81 23.41
CA SER A 9 5.44 4.28 22.34
C SER A 9 5.92 5.38 21.40
N PRO A 10 7.17 5.32 20.88
CA PRO A 10 7.65 6.21 19.81
C PRO A 10 6.76 6.21 18.55
N ASP A 11 6.12 5.08 18.24
CA ASP A 11 5.21 4.96 17.10
C ASP A 11 3.92 5.77 17.28
N ASP A 12 3.53 6.04 18.53
CA ASP A 12 2.33 6.83 18.84
C ASP A 12 2.52 8.32 18.58
N VAL A 13 3.76 8.78 18.40
CA VAL A 13 4.11 10.20 18.17
C VAL A 13 4.56 10.51 16.76
N SER A 14 4.70 9.51 15.89
CA SER A 14 5.20 9.77 14.55
C SER A 14 4.15 10.48 13.70
N SER A 15 4.55 11.62 13.12
CA SER A 15 3.79 12.38 12.14
C SER A 15 4.73 12.87 11.05
N GLY A 16 4.22 12.94 9.82
CA GLY A 16 4.92 13.63 8.74
C GLY A 16 4.85 15.15 8.92
N TRP A 17 5.80 15.86 8.33
CA TRP A 17 5.73 17.31 8.27
C TRP A 17 6.41 17.85 7.02
N THR A 18 6.02 19.03 6.60
CA THR A 18 6.66 19.74 5.49
C THR A 18 6.50 21.23 5.65
N ARG A 19 7.41 21.99 5.06
CA ARG A 19 7.27 23.44 4.93
C ARG A 19 6.53 23.77 3.65
N VAL A 20 5.66 24.77 3.73
CA VAL A 20 4.82 25.19 2.61
C VAL A 20 4.76 26.71 2.53
N THR A 21 4.64 27.20 1.30
CA THR A 21 4.40 28.62 1.03
C THR A 21 2.89 28.94 1.07
N PRO A 22 2.48 30.19 1.26
CA PRO A 22 1.12 30.63 1.04
C PRO A 22 0.62 30.18 -0.34
N GLY A 23 -0.62 29.74 -0.43
CA GLY A 23 -1.18 29.20 -1.67
C GLY A 23 -0.95 27.70 -1.91
N PHE A 24 -0.18 27.01 -1.04
CA PHE A 24 0.03 25.56 -1.15
C PHE A 24 -1.28 24.78 -1.17
N PHE A 25 -2.17 25.08 -0.24
CA PHE A 25 -3.44 24.35 -0.10
C PHE A 25 -4.34 24.57 -1.32
N ASP A 26 -4.34 25.77 -1.90
CA ASP A 26 -5.09 26.08 -3.12
C ASP A 26 -4.49 25.37 -4.35
N ALA A 27 -3.13 25.34 -4.44
CA ALA A 27 -2.44 24.68 -5.55
C ALA A 27 -2.67 23.17 -5.61
N PHE A 28 -2.87 22.55 -4.45
CA PHE A 28 -3.16 21.11 -4.34
C PHE A 28 -4.64 20.80 -4.16
N GLU A 29 -5.53 21.81 -4.29
CA GLU A 29 -6.98 21.69 -4.06
C GLU A 29 -7.28 21.07 -2.67
N ASN A 30 -6.38 21.29 -1.72
CA ASN A 30 -6.51 20.78 -0.36
C ASN A 30 -7.35 21.76 0.48
N THR A 31 -8.56 21.35 0.82
CA THR A 31 -9.53 22.20 1.50
C THR A 31 -9.17 22.39 2.99
N ILE A 32 -9.20 23.63 3.47
CA ILE A 32 -9.16 23.93 4.89
C ILE A 32 -10.56 23.67 5.47
N VAL A 33 -10.63 22.67 6.36
CA VAL A 33 -11.89 22.22 6.98
C VAL A 33 -12.23 23.05 8.21
N MET A 34 -11.21 23.56 8.91
CA MET A 34 -11.39 24.34 10.14
C MET A 34 -10.25 25.35 10.28
N GLY A 35 -10.56 26.56 10.78
CA GLY A 35 -9.56 27.61 10.95
C GLY A 35 -9.16 28.30 9.65
N ARG A 36 -7.86 28.56 9.45
CA ARG A 36 -7.33 29.25 8.28
C ARG A 36 -6.09 28.55 7.70
N ALA A 37 -5.79 28.82 6.45
CA ALA A 37 -4.54 28.43 5.80
C ALA A 37 -3.36 29.28 6.29
N ILE A 38 -2.15 28.90 5.89
CA ILE A 38 -0.92 29.69 6.01
C ILE A 38 -1.00 30.87 5.04
N THR A 39 -0.61 32.04 5.54
CA THR A 39 -0.63 33.31 4.80
C THR A 39 0.72 33.99 4.84
N ASP A 40 0.92 35.07 4.05
CA ASP A 40 2.14 35.90 4.06
C ASP A 40 2.38 36.61 5.41
N GLU A 41 1.36 36.68 6.27
CA GLU A 41 1.47 37.24 7.60
C GLU A 41 2.22 36.28 8.55
N ASP A 42 2.24 34.98 8.25
CA ASP A 42 2.92 33.94 9.03
C ASP A 42 4.42 33.93 8.70
N ASN A 43 5.17 34.91 9.20
CA ASN A 43 6.58 35.12 8.90
C ASN A 43 7.48 35.02 10.15
N ALA A 44 8.77 35.21 9.99
CA ALA A 44 9.76 35.08 11.08
C ALA A 44 9.55 35.99 12.28
N SER A 45 8.73 37.05 12.16
CA SER A 45 8.42 37.98 13.24
C SER A 45 7.16 37.60 14.04
N THR A 46 6.39 36.63 13.58
CA THR A 46 5.15 36.18 14.21
C THR A 46 5.37 34.90 15.02
N ARG A 47 4.39 34.53 15.86
CA ARG A 47 4.46 33.26 16.60
C ARG A 47 4.47 32.10 15.63
N PRO A 48 5.25 31.04 15.92
CA PRO A 48 5.24 29.85 15.09
C PRO A 48 3.85 29.21 15.02
N VAL A 49 3.35 29.01 13.80
CA VAL A 49 2.04 28.42 13.55
C VAL A 49 2.15 27.15 12.73
N ALA A 50 1.13 26.33 12.80
CA ALA A 50 1.01 25.12 11.98
C ALA A 50 -0.43 24.91 11.50
N VAL A 51 -0.56 24.35 10.31
CA VAL A 51 -1.80 23.71 9.83
C VAL A 51 -1.60 22.21 9.96
N ILE A 52 -2.60 21.50 10.49
CA ILE A 52 -2.58 20.04 10.64
C ILE A 52 -3.60 19.40 9.69
N ASN A 53 -3.47 18.11 9.37
CA ASN A 53 -4.51 17.40 8.64
C ASN A 53 -5.56 16.77 9.59
N GLN A 54 -6.67 16.29 9.04
CA GLN A 54 -7.76 15.69 9.81
C GLN A 54 -7.30 14.44 10.58
N THR A 55 -6.45 13.62 9.96
CA THR A 55 -5.88 12.43 10.61
C THR A 55 -5.02 12.80 11.82
N PHE A 56 -4.21 13.87 11.74
CA PHE A 56 -3.47 14.40 12.88
C PHE A 56 -4.41 14.89 13.99
N ALA A 57 -5.42 15.69 13.62
CA ALA A 57 -6.41 16.20 14.56
C ALA A 57 -7.10 15.05 15.31
N LYS A 58 -7.61 14.07 14.57
CA LYS A 58 -8.29 12.89 15.13
C LYS A 58 -7.39 12.05 16.04
N ARG A 59 -6.13 11.84 15.63
CA ARG A 59 -5.18 11.00 16.36
C ARG A 59 -4.76 11.62 17.69
N PHE A 60 -4.47 12.92 17.70
CA PHE A 60 -3.85 13.59 18.85
C PHE A 60 -4.83 14.39 19.70
N PHE A 61 -5.95 14.81 19.13
CA PHE A 61 -6.96 15.63 19.84
C PHE A 61 -8.31 14.90 19.99
N GLY A 62 -8.55 13.81 19.22
CA GLY A 62 -9.82 13.10 19.26
C GLY A 62 -10.97 13.98 18.76
N ASP A 63 -11.95 14.24 19.64
CA ASP A 63 -13.11 15.08 19.33
C ASP A 63 -12.94 16.53 19.85
N GLU A 64 -11.79 16.87 20.47
CA GLU A 64 -11.51 18.22 20.94
C GLU A 64 -11.19 19.15 19.76
N ASN A 65 -11.56 20.43 19.90
CA ASN A 65 -11.18 21.45 18.93
C ASN A 65 -9.66 21.71 18.99
N PRO A 66 -8.90 21.42 17.93
CA PRO A 66 -7.45 21.61 17.92
C PRO A 66 -7.03 23.06 17.68
N ILE A 67 -7.91 23.94 17.17
CA ILE A 67 -7.55 25.33 16.84
C ILE A 67 -7.18 26.11 18.09
N GLY A 68 -6.03 26.79 18.05
CA GLY A 68 -5.46 27.55 19.17
C GLY A 68 -4.73 26.67 20.19
N GLN A 69 -4.74 25.35 20.03
CA GLN A 69 -3.91 24.46 20.87
C GLN A 69 -2.47 24.41 20.35
N HIS A 70 -1.55 23.99 21.23
CA HIS A 70 -0.13 24.01 20.94
C HIS A 70 0.45 22.59 20.93
N PHE A 71 1.40 22.38 20.04
CA PHE A 71 2.18 21.14 19.99
C PHE A 71 3.64 21.43 19.58
N GLY A 72 4.48 20.40 19.62
CA GLY A 72 5.87 20.53 19.17
C GLY A 72 6.49 19.20 18.82
N PRO A 73 7.62 19.20 18.09
CA PRO A 73 8.25 18.02 17.52
C PRO A 73 8.89 17.10 18.57
N THR A 74 9.19 17.60 19.75
CA THR A 74 9.88 16.83 20.78
C THR A 74 9.09 16.87 22.11
N PRO A 75 8.80 15.72 22.72
CA PRO A 75 8.14 15.66 24.00
C PRO A 75 8.90 16.46 25.09
N GLY A 76 8.17 17.20 25.89
CA GLY A 76 8.67 17.89 27.07
C GLY A 76 9.35 19.24 26.85
N ARG A 77 10.26 19.39 25.89
CA ARG A 77 11.02 20.64 25.71
C ARG A 77 10.38 21.64 24.75
N ASN A 78 9.72 21.14 23.71
CA ASN A 78 9.16 21.95 22.62
C ASN A 78 7.65 21.70 22.44
N ALA A 79 6.97 21.17 23.45
CA ALA A 79 5.57 20.74 23.35
C ALA A 79 4.58 21.86 23.00
N GLY A 80 4.92 23.12 23.28
CA GLY A 80 4.09 24.30 23.00
C GLY A 80 4.62 25.19 21.87
N MET A 81 5.47 24.67 20.98
CA MET A 81 6.19 25.48 20.00
C MET A 81 5.28 26.05 18.91
N TYR A 82 4.37 25.25 18.37
CA TYR A 82 3.50 25.62 17.25
C TYR A 82 2.06 25.77 17.70
N GLU A 83 1.44 26.89 17.35
CA GLU A 83 0.00 27.10 17.52
C GLU A 83 -0.75 26.55 16.29
N ILE A 84 -1.79 25.75 16.50
CA ILE A 84 -2.60 25.22 15.41
C ILE A 84 -3.58 26.29 14.94
N VAL A 85 -3.42 26.75 13.70
CA VAL A 85 -4.27 27.79 13.10
C VAL A 85 -5.28 27.23 12.10
N GLY A 86 -5.08 26.01 11.63
CA GLY A 86 -5.97 25.38 10.67
C GLY A 86 -5.91 23.86 10.65
N VAL A 87 -6.99 23.28 10.14
CA VAL A 87 -7.09 21.84 9.84
C VAL A 87 -7.40 21.69 8.37
N ALA A 88 -6.51 21.03 7.64
CA ALA A 88 -6.66 20.72 6.22
C ALA A 88 -7.31 19.33 6.03
N SER A 89 -7.96 19.11 4.89
CA SER A 89 -8.43 17.79 4.50
C SER A 89 -7.27 16.81 4.38
N ASP A 90 -7.55 15.53 4.57
CA ASP A 90 -6.55 14.50 4.37
C ASP A 90 -6.20 14.34 2.88
N VAL A 91 -4.93 14.12 2.59
CA VAL A 91 -4.46 13.71 1.27
C VAL A 91 -3.97 12.28 1.38
N ASP A 92 -4.50 11.40 0.54
CA ASP A 92 -4.09 10.01 0.48
C ASP A 92 -3.10 9.81 -0.68
N PHE A 93 -1.86 9.52 -0.34
CA PHE A 93 -0.80 9.18 -1.29
C PHE A 93 -0.74 7.68 -1.60
N GLY A 94 -1.85 6.94 -1.42
CA GLY A 94 -1.97 5.52 -1.74
C GLY A 94 -1.70 4.56 -0.58
N ASN A 95 -1.30 5.09 0.59
CA ASN A 95 -1.04 4.30 1.81
C ASN A 95 -2.03 4.62 2.95
N GLY A 96 -3.15 5.26 2.63
CA GLY A 96 -4.06 5.86 3.61
C GLY A 96 -3.52 7.18 4.16
N ALA A 97 -4.43 8.02 4.64
CA ALA A 97 -4.06 9.31 5.21
C ALA A 97 -3.18 9.11 6.46
N GLN A 98 -2.03 9.75 6.47
CA GLN A 98 -1.10 9.75 7.62
C GLN A 98 -1.22 11.06 8.39
N PRO A 99 -0.99 11.06 9.73
CA PRO A 99 -0.91 12.30 10.48
C PRO A 99 0.18 13.21 9.93
N MET A 100 -0.17 14.44 9.59
CA MET A 100 0.73 15.39 8.95
C MET A 100 0.48 16.81 9.45
N TYR A 101 1.55 17.61 9.56
CA TYR A 101 1.46 19.04 9.81
C TYR A 101 2.30 19.83 8.82
N PHE A 102 1.84 21.05 8.57
CA PHE A 102 2.40 21.97 7.59
C PHE A 102 2.87 23.24 8.29
N LEU A 103 4.11 23.63 8.05
CA LEU A 103 4.74 24.80 8.65
C LEU A 103 4.95 25.88 7.59
N PRO A 104 4.83 27.16 7.91
CA PRO A 104 5.19 28.23 7.00
C PRO A 104 6.68 28.19 6.64
N GLU A 105 7.00 28.33 5.35
CA GLU A 105 8.37 28.43 4.88
C GLU A 105 9.09 29.66 5.45
N ALA A 106 8.35 30.77 5.61
CA ALA A 106 8.88 32.03 6.10
C ALA A 106 9.13 32.08 7.62
N GLN A 107 8.78 31.02 8.37
CA GLN A 107 9.02 30.94 9.82
C GLN A 107 10.19 30.01 10.13
N SER A 108 11.16 30.50 10.89
CA SER A 108 12.23 29.67 11.47
C SER A 108 12.00 29.51 12.97
N THR A 109 12.16 28.28 13.45
CA THR A 109 12.05 27.96 14.87
C THR A 109 13.43 27.63 15.44
N TYR A 110 13.86 28.37 16.46
CA TYR A 110 15.12 28.07 17.14
C TYR A 110 14.94 26.85 18.03
N LEU A 111 15.56 25.74 17.65
CA LEU A 111 15.59 24.51 18.42
C LEU A 111 16.81 24.51 19.36
N VAL A 112 16.66 23.98 20.55
CA VAL A 112 17.69 23.98 21.60
C VAL A 112 18.82 22.98 21.34
N ASP A 113 18.66 22.11 20.35
CA ASP A 113 19.57 21.02 20.02
C ASP A 113 20.23 21.28 18.65
N ALA A 114 21.57 21.14 18.59
CA ALA A 114 22.35 21.39 17.38
C ALA A 114 21.95 20.50 16.18
N GLU A 115 21.60 19.24 16.40
CA GLU A 115 21.10 18.35 15.33
C GLU A 115 19.71 18.78 14.84
N ALA A 116 18.90 19.32 15.72
CA ALA A 116 17.58 19.85 15.37
C ALA A 116 17.72 21.18 14.63
N GLU A 117 18.69 22.02 14.97
CA GLU A 117 19.00 23.28 14.29
C GLU A 117 19.50 23.01 12.85
N GLU A 118 20.36 22.01 12.64
CA GLU A 118 20.80 21.61 11.30
C GLU A 118 19.63 21.13 10.44
N ARG A 119 18.74 20.31 10.99
CA ARG A 119 17.51 19.87 10.30
C ARG A 119 16.57 21.03 9.99
N GLU A 120 16.47 22.00 10.89
CA GLU A 120 15.70 23.21 10.67
C GLU A 120 16.25 24.02 9.49
N ILE A 121 17.55 24.27 9.47
CA ILE A 121 18.23 24.98 8.37
C ILE A 121 18.00 24.23 7.05
N LEU A 122 18.19 22.90 7.03
CA LEU A 122 17.97 22.07 5.85
C LEU A 122 16.53 22.09 5.37
N SER A 123 15.56 22.26 6.27
CA SER A 123 14.14 22.27 5.93
C SER A 123 13.69 23.50 5.14
N HIS A 124 14.46 24.58 5.16
CA HIS A 124 14.22 25.79 4.37
C HIS A 124 14.77 25.72 2.93
N TYR A 125 15.49 24.65 2.59
CA TYR A 125 15.86 24.44 1.19
C TYR A 125 14.68 23.89 0.41
N LEU A 126 14.13 24.72 -0.49
CA LEU A 126 13.07 24.28 -1.40
C LEU A 126 13.60 23.19 -2.33
N SER A 127 13.13 21.97 -2.15
CA SER A 127 13.49 20.85 -3.01
C SER A 127 12.63 20.82 -4.28
N SER A 128 11.44 21.37 -4.24
CA SER A 128 10.51 21.42 -5.37
C SER A 128 9.59 22.63 -5.29
N VAL A 129 9.24 23.15 -6.46
CA VAL A 129 8.25 24.23 -6.63
C VAL A 129 7.16 23.73 -7.55
N VAL A 130 5.92 23.84 -7.12
CA VAL A 130 4.74 23.50 -7.92
C VAL A 130 4.17 24.80 -8.52
N ILE A 131 4.01 24.80 -9.83
CA ILE A 131 3.44 25.93 -10.56
C ILE A 131 2.07 25.52 -11.07
N LEU A 132 1.03 26.19 -10.58
CA LEU A 132 -0.33 26.01 -11.07
C LEU A 132 -0.53 26.92 -12.30
N ALA A 133 -0.73 26.33 -13.46
CA ALA A 133 -1.03 27.04 -14.70
C ALA A 133 -2.46 26.75 -15.16
N PRO A 134 -3.29 27.77 -15.42
CA PRO A 134 -4.62 27.55 -15.95
C PRO A 134 -4.56 27.00 -17.38
N GLY A 135 -5.18 25.87 -17.63
CA GLY A 135 -5.07 25.12 -18.87
C GLY A 135 -3.75 24.34 -18.98
N ASN A 136 -3.43 23.91 -20.16
CA ASN A 136 -2.15 23.26 -20.46
C ASN A 136 -1.46 24.05 -21.57
N PRO A 137 -0.81 25.21 -21.25
CA PRO A 137 -0.21 26.04 -22.27
C PRO A 137 0.91 25.28 -22.97
N PRO A 138 0.97 25.36 -24.32
CA PRO A 138 2.06 24.76 -25.05
C PRO A 138 3.37 25.43 -24.63
N ASP A 139 4.44 24.65 -24.54
CA ASP A 139 5.79 25.10 -24.17
C ASP A 139 5.96 25.69 -22.75
N LEU A 140 5.04 25.38 -21.81
CA LEU A 140 5.13 25.84 -20.41
C LEU A 140 6.50 25.55 -19.80
N GLN A 141 7.05 24.36 -20.03
CA GLN A 141 8.38 23.97 -19.51
C GLN A 141 9.49 24.90 -20.02
N ALA A 142 9.46 25.29 -21.30
CA ALA A 142 10.42 26.21 -21.88
C ALA A 142 10.29 27.61 -21.30
N GLN A 143 9.06 28.10 -21.15
CA GLN A 143 8.77 29.41 -20.57
C GLN A 143 9.23 29.50 -19.10
N VAL A 144 8.94 28.46 -18.31
CA VAL A 144 9.37 28.39 -16.91
C VAL A 144 10.90 28.34 -16.82
N ARG A 145 11.56 27.55 -17.66
CA ARG A 145 13.03 27.46 -17.70
C ARG A 145 13.66 28.81 -18.04
N GLU A 146 13.14 29.52 -19.02
CA GLU A 146 13.62 30.85 -19.43
C GLU A 146 13.38 31.88 -18.32
N ALA A 147 12.21 31.88 -17.69
CA ALA A 147 11.92 32.78 -16.58
C ALA A 147 12.84 32.54 -15.38
N LEU A 148 13.10 31.28 -15.03
CA LEU A 148 14.04 30.93 -13.95
C LEU A 148 15.48 31.30 -14.29
N ALA A 149 15.94 31.09 -15.52
CA ALA A 149 17.29 31.48 -15.97
C ALA A 149 17.48 32.99 -15.90
N ASN A 150 16.44 33.77 -16.21
CA ASN A 150 16.47 35.23 -16.13
C ASN A 150 16.40 35.76 -14.69
N ALA A 151 15.58 35.13 -13.84
CA ALA A 151 15.39 35.55 -12.44
C ALA A 151 16.55 35.12 -11.52
N ALA A 152 17.11 33.94 -11.74
CA ALA A 152 18.14 33.35 -10.91
C ALA A 152 19.14 32.54 -11.74
N PRO A 153 20.12 33.20 -12.39
CA PRO A 153 21.11 32.55 -13.29
C PRO A 153 21.96 31.47 -12.64
N ASN A 154 22.10 31.51 -11.31
CA ASN A 154 22.87 30.53 -10.54
C ASN A 154 22.02 29.34 -10.02
N LEU A 155 20.71 29.32 -10.32
CA LEU A 155 19.83 28.24 -9.89
C LEU A 155 20.03 27.02 -10.79
N VAL A 156 20.35 25.88 -10.18
CA VAL A 156 20.44 24.61 -10.90
C VAL A 156 19.04 23.97 -10.92
N VAL A 157 18.38 24.03 -12.07
CA VAL A 157 17.09 23.37 -12.28
C VAL A 157 17.32 21.91 -12.67
N HIS A 158 16.98 20.99 -11.82
CA HIS A 158 17.18 19.54 -12.01
C HIS A 158 16.23 18.97 -13.05
N SER A 159 14.94 19.26 -12.90
CA SER A 159 13.90 18.84 -13.84
C SER A 159 12.72 19.80 -13.81
N ILE A 160 12.02 19.92 -14.92
CA ILE A 160 10.71 20.57 -15.00
C ILE A 160 9.81 19.56 -15.70
N GLN A 161 8.82 19.08 -14.99
CA GLN A 161 7.94 18.00 -15.49
C GLN A 161 6.50 18.20 -14.98
N PRO A 162 5.49 17.71 -15.68
CA PRO A 162 4.13 17.72 -15.19
C PRO A 162 4.03 16.97 -13.86
N TYR A 163 3.23 17.48 -12.92
CA TYR A 163 3.07 16.86 -11.61
C TYR A 163 2.51 15.42 -11.71
N SER A 164 1.70 15.15 -12.74
CA SER A 164 1.23 13.79 -13.04
C SER A 164 2.36 12.79 -13.30
N GLU A 165 3.46 13.22 -13.93
CA GLU A 165 4.63 12.36 -14.15
C GLU A 165 5.38 12.07 -12.85
N VAL A 166 5.46 13.05 -11.94
CA VAL A 166 6.04 12.86 -10.61
C VAL A 166 5.27 11.80 -9.84
N ILE A 167 3.95 11.91 -9.81
CA ILE A 167 3.08 10.91 -9.17
C ILE A 167 3.30 9.53 -9.81
N HIS A 168 3.33 9.45 -11.14
CA HIS A 168 3.56 8.17 -11.83
C HIS A 168 4.93 7.56 -11.52
N SER A 169 5.98 8.37 -11.36
CA SER A 169 7.32 7.87 -11.03
C SER A 169 7.40 7.31 -9.61
N ASP A 170 6.73 7.92 -8.66
CA ASP A 170 6.68 7.47 -7.27
C ASP A 170 5.98 6.11 -7.14
N PHE A 171 4.94 5.87 -7.98
CA PHE A 171 4.27 4.56 -8.06
C PHE A 171 5.00 3.53 -8.93
N ALA A 172 5.98 3.91 -9.74
CA ALA A 172 6.67 2.98 -10.63
C ALA A 172 7.37 1.85 -9.88
N GLN A 173 8.01 2.15 -8.75
CA GLN A 173 8.65 1.14 -7.90
C GLN A 173 7.62 0.17 -7.28
N GLN A 174 6.49 0.68 -6.83
CA GLN A 174 5.41 -0.14 -6.26
C GLN A 174 4.79 -1.04 -7.33
N ASN A 175 4.57 -0.51 -8.53
CA ASN A 175 4.06 -1.27 -9.68
C ASN A 175 5.05 -2.36 -10.13
N MET A 176 6.35 -2.11 -10.06
CA MET A 176 7.38 -3.11 -10.35
C MET A 176 7.35 -4.25 -9.33
N ILE A 177 7.29 -3.94 -8.04
CA ILE A 177 7.17 -4.95 -6.96
C ILE A 177 5.89 -5.76 -7.13
N ALA A 178 4.76 -5.11 -7.39
CA ALA A 178 3.49 -5.78 -7.63
C ALA A 178 3.55 -6.71 -8.86
N SER A 179 4.17 -6.27 -9.96
CA SER A 179 4.34 -7.07 -11.18
C SER A 179 5.21 -8.30 -10.95
N LEU A 180 6.31 -8.15 -10.20
CA LEU A 180 7.17 -9.28 -9.81
C LEU A 180 6.42 -10.25 -8.90
N ALA A 181 5.69 -9.76 -7.90
CA ALA A 181 4.89 -10.59 -7.01
C ALA A 181 3.82 -11.36 -7.77
N TRP A 182 3.16 -10.73 -8.74
CA TRP A 182 2.18 -11.39 -9.62
C TRP A 182 2.83 -12.49 -10.48
N LEU A 183 4.01 -12.21 -11.06
CA LEU A 183 4.75 -13.19 -11.86
C LEU A 183 5.15 -14.42 -11.02
N PHE A 184 5.72 -14.21 -9.85
CA PHE A 184 6.10 -15.30 -8.93
C PHE A 184 4.87 -16.08 -8.45
N GLY A 185 3.77 -15.40 -8.16
CA GLY A 185 2.49 -16.01 -7.81
C GLY A 185 1.95 -16.89 -8.93
N ALA A 186 1.99 -16.42 -10.18
CA ALA A 186 1.57 -17.18 -11.35
C ALA A 186 2.42 -18.43 -11.59
N VAL A 187 3.75 -18.31 -11.47
CA VAL A 187 4.69 -19.44 -11.58
C VAL A 187 4.42 -20.45 -10.45
N GLY A 188 4.25 -19.99 -9.20
CA GLY A 188 3.91 -20.85 -8.07
C GLY A 188 2.60 -21.59 -8.27
N LEU A 189 1.56 -20.91 -8.76
CA LEU A 189 0.28 -21.52 -9.09
C LEU A 189 0.40 -22.58 -10.18
N MET A 190 1.19 -22.32 -11.23
CA MET A 190 1.45 -23.27 -12.31
C MET A 190 2.16 -24.52 -11.79
N LEU A 191 3.20 -24.38 -10.96
CA LEU A 191 3.92 -25.50 -10.35
C LEU A 191 2.99 -26.33 -9.44
N ALA A 192 2.16 -25.68 -8.64
CA ALA A 192 1.18 -26.35 -7.79
C ALA A 192 0.15 -27.13 -8.64
N ALA A 193 -0.34 -26.55 -9.74
CA ALA A 193 -1.27 -27.22 -10.66
C ALA A 193 -0.64 -28.45 -11.32
N VAL A 194 0.63 -28.35 -11.77
CA VAL A 194 1.38 -29.49 -12.35
C VAL A 194 1.59 -30.58 -11.31
N GLY A 195 1.97 -30.20 -10.09
CA GLY A 195 2.16 -31.15 -8.98
C GLY A 195 0.86 -31.90 -8.62
N LEU A 196 -0.26 -31.18 -8.53
CA LEU A 196 -1.58 -31.77 -8.23
C LEU A 196 -2.07 -32.65 -9.39
N TYR A 197 -1.84 -32.22 -10.63
CA TYR A 197 -2.12 -33.05 -11.81
C TYR A 197 -1.35 -34.38 -11.75
N GLY A 198 -0.03 -34.33 -11.48
CA GLY A 198 0.82 -35.52 -11.38
C GLY A 198 0.37 -36.47 -10.28
N MET A 199 0.11 -35.97 -9.07
CA MET A 199 -0.40 -36.77 -7.95
C MET A 199 -1.76 -37.40 -8.26
N THR A 200 -2.68 -36.65 -8.85
CA THR A 200 -4.00 -37.14 -9.19
C THR A 200 -3.94 -38.17 -10.32
N ALA A 201 -3.13 -37.96 -11.35
CA ALA A 201 -2.90 -38.89 -12.45
C ALA A 201 -2.32 -40.22 -11.95
N TYR A 202 -1.28 -40.16 -11.11
CA TYR A 202 -0.69 -41.32 -10.49
C TYR A 202 -1.67 -42.10 -9.60
N GLY A 203 -2.47 -41.39 -8.80
CA GLY A 203 -3.50 -42.01 -7.96
C GLY A 203 -4.61 -42.71 -8.75
N VAL A 204 -4.97 -42.15 -9.91
CA VAL A 204 -5.91 -42.77 -10.87
C VAL A 204 -5.30 -44.03 -11.48
N GLU A 205 -4.02 -43.97 -11.91
CA GLU A 205 -3.33 -45.12 -12.51
C GLU A 205 -3.22 -46.31 -11.55
N GLN A 206 -2.84 -46.06 -10.31
CA GLN A 206 -2.80 -47.10 -9.27
C GLN A 206 -4.16 -47.76 -8.99
N ARG A 207 -5.27 -47.03 -9.14
CA ARG A 207 -6.63 -47.52 -8.88
C ARG A 207 -7.40 -47.88 -10.13
N THR A 208 -6.73 -47.95 -11.31
CA THR A 208 -7.40 -48.24 -12.59
C THR A 208 -8.12 -49.58 -12.58
N LYS A 209 -7.56 -50.64 -11.98
CA LYS A 209 -8.23 -51.95 -11.83
C LYS A 209 -9.50 -51.86 -10.97
N GLU A 210 -9.43 -51.16 -9.82
CA GLU A 210 -10.57 -50.97 -8.94
C GLU A 210 -11.69 -50.15 -9.62
N ILE A 211 -11.32 -49.09 -10.30
CA ILE A 211 -12.23 -48.25 -11.07
C ILE A 211 -12.88 -49.07 -12.22
N GLY A 212 -12.10 -49.89 -12.93
CA GLY A 212 -12.59 -50.78 -13.98
C GLY A 212 -13.61 -51.80 -13.49
N VAL A 213 -13.37 -52.46 -12.36
CA VAL A 213 -14.30 -53.41 -11.72
C VAL A 213 -15.58 -52.69 -11.33
N ARG A 214 -15.50 -51.54 -10.69
CA ARG A 214 -16.69 -50.79 -10.31
C ARG A 214 -17.54 -50.36 -11.50
N MET A 215 -16.89 -49.93 -12.58
CA MET A 215 -17.55 -49.54 -13.83
C MET A 215 -18.22 -50.76 -14.51
N ALA A 216 -17.57 -51.92 -14.47
CA ALA A 216 -18.15 -53.18 -14.96
C ALA A 216 -19.38 -53.62 -14.15
N LEU A 217 -19.44 -53.33 -12.86
CA LEU A 217 -20.54 -53.58 -11.96
C LEU A 217 -21.67 -52.50 -12.04
N GLY A 218 -21.57 -51.56 -12.97
CA GLY A 218 -22.60 -50.54 -13.20
C GLY A 218 -22.43 -49.21 -12.42
N ALA A 219 -21.25 -48.94 -11.89
CA ALA A 219 -20.99 -47.64 -11.23
C ALA A 219 -21.09 -46.52 -12.25
N ASP A 220 -21.82 -45.46 -11.85
CA ASP A 220 -21.94 -44.25 -12.69
C ASP A 220 -20.62 -43.48 -12.78
N ARG A 221 -20.36 -42.95 -13.96
CA ARG A 221 -19.15 -42.09 -14.25
C ARG A 221 -19.07 -40.90 -13.29
N ALA A 222 -20.18 -40.35 -12.86
CA ALA A 222 -20.25 -39.28 -11.89
C ALA A 222 -19.67 -39.67 -10.52
N ASN A 223 -19.91 -40.93 -10.08
CA ASN A 223 -19.39 -41.42 -8.81
C ASN A 223 -17.86 -41.60 -8.84
N VAL A 224 -17.32 -42.07 -9.97
CA VAL A 224 -15.86 -42.16 -10.18
C VAL A 224 -15.22 -40.77 -10.21
N LEU A 225 -15.82 -39.84 -10.96
CA LEU A 225 -15.36 -38.46 -11.02
C LEU A 225 -15.33 -37.81 -9.62
N ARG A 226 -16.42 -37.97 -8.84
CA ARG A 226 -16.52 -37.45 -7.48
C ARG A 226 -15.45 -38.04 -6.56
N MET A 227 -15.18 -39.33 -6.66
CA MET A 227 -14.15 -40.02 -5.85
C MET A 227 -12.75 -39.44 -6.13
N VAL A 228 -12.39 -39.25 -7.40
CA VAL A 228 -11.10 -38.69 -7.81
C VAL A 228 -10.98 -37.23 -7.39
N LEU A 229 -12.03 -36.42 -7.58
CA LEU A 229 -12.02 -35.03 -7.12
C LEU A 229 -11.92 -34.93 -5.59
N GLN A 230 -12.60 -35.80 -4.83
CA GLN A 230 -12.49 -35.82 -3.37
C GLN A 230 -11.07 -36.11 -2.90
N SER A 231 -10.33 -37.00 -3.60
CA SER A 231 -8.94 -37.27 -3.25
C SER A 231 -8.01 -36.06 -3.50
N ALA A 232 -8.37 -35.18 -4.43
CA ALA A 232 -7.63 -33.96 -4.71
C ALA A 232 -7.93 -32.84 -3.69
N PHE A 233 -9.12 -32.84 -3.07
CA PHE A 233 -9.50 -31.83 -2.09
C PHE A 233 -8.69 -31.89 -0.80
N TRP A 234 -8.28 -33.08 -0.37
CA TRP A 234 -7.56 -33.25 0.88
C TRP A 234 -6.20 -32.52 0.91
N PRO A 235 -5.31 -32.70 -0.08
CA PRO A 235 -4.05 -31.94 -0.16
C PRO A 235 -4.27 -30.43 -0.28
N VAL A 236 -5.29 -29.98 -1.01
CA VAL A 236 -5.64 -28.57 -1.15
C VAL A 236 -6.10 -27.98 0.19
N GLY A 237 -6.96 -28.71 0.93
CA GLY A 237 -7.39 -28.31 2.25
C GLY A 237 -6.22 -28.15 3.24
N ILE A 238 -5.30 -29.11 3.27
CA ILE A 238 -4.08 -29.01 4.10
C ILE A 238 -3.22 -27.84 3.64
N GLY A 239 -3.04 -27.66 2.34
CA GLY A 239 -2.26 -26.54 1.78
C GLY A 239 -2.85 -25.17 2.18
N LEU A 240 -4.15 -25.01 2.13
CA LEU A 240 -4.83 -23.77 2.54
C LEU A 240 -4.73 -23.51 4.06
N THR A 241 -4.92 -24.55 4.89
CA THR A 241 -4.84 -24.41 6.36
C THR A 241 -3.45 -24.02 6.85
N VAL A 242 -2.39 -24.38 6.13
CA VAL A 242 -1.01 -23.99 6.43
C VAL A 242 -0.63 -22.69 5.70
N GLY A 243 -1.03 -22.57 4.44
CA GLY A 243 -0.63 -21.47 3.56
C GLY A 243 -1.24 -20.14 3.95
N VAL A 244 -2.53 -20.10 4.38
CA VAL A 244 -3.17 -18.85 4.78
C VAL A 244 -2.52 -18.23 6.02
N PRO A 245 -2.29 -18.95 7.13
CA PRO A 245 -1.55 -18.41 8.26
C PRO A 245 -0.12 -18.00 7.92
N ALA A 246 0.58 -18.76 7.08
CA ALA A 246 1.92 -18.42 6.61
C ALA A 246 1.92 -17.12 5.79
N ALA A 247 0.94 -16.91 4.91
CA ALA A 247 0.79 -15.70 4.13
C ALA A 247 0.50 -14.48 5.02
N ILE A 248 -0.36 -14.63 6.04
CA ILE A 248 -0.63 -13.57 7.03
C ILE A 248 0.65 -13.23 7.81
N GLY A 249 1.39 -14.25 8.26
CA GLY A 249 2.65 -14.04 8.98
C GLY A 249 3.71 -13.34 8.13
N ALA A 250 3.90 -13.74 6.88
CA ALA A 250 4.81 -13.10 5.95
C ALA A 250 4.35 -11.65 5.63
N GLY A 251 3.05 -11.46 5.43
CA GLY A 251 2.46 -10.14 5.21
C GLY A 251 2.68 -9.19 6.39
N SER A 252 2.58 -9.67 7.64
CA SER A 252 2.82 -8.85 8.83
C SER A 252 4.28 -8.40 8.96
N ILE A 253 5.25 -9.25 8.59
CA ILE A 253 6.67 -8.91 8.58
C ILE A 253 6.97 -7.82 7.54
N ILE A 254 6.35 -7.91 6.36
CA ILE A 254 6.51 -6.91 5.30
C ILE A 254 5.81 -5.59 5.68
N ALA A 255 4.60 -5.67 6.25
CA ALA A 255 3.84 -4.50 6.68
C ALA A 255 4.54 -3.71 7.79
N SER A 256 5.31 -4.36 8.66
CA SER A 256 6.13 -3.67 9.68
C SER A 256 7.27 -2.84 9.08
N ARG A 257 7.65 -3.09 7.82
CA ARG A 257 8.69 -2.35 7.07
C ARG A 257 8.11 -1.34 6.08
N LEU A 258 6.85 -1.50 5.68
CA LEU A 258 6.12 -0.58 4.81
C LEU A 258 4.99 0.07 5.62
N PHE A 259 5.12 1.37 5.88
CA PHE A 259 4.09 2.15 6.58
C PHE A 259 2.77 2.12 5.79
N GLY A 260 1.67 1.79 6.48
CA GLY A 260 0.31 1.98 5.97
C GLY A 260 -0.36 0.81 5.24
N VAL A 261 0.32 -0.30 4.99
CA VAL A 261 -0.30 -1.49 4.38
C VAL A 261 -0.95 -2.35 5.46
N ARG A 262 -2.25 -2.58 5.35
CA ARG A 262 -2.95 -3.54 6.22
C ARG A 262 -2.45 -4.96 5.91
N PRO A 263 -1.85 -5.68 6.89
CA PRO A 263 -1.19 -6.97 6.64
C PRO A 263 -2.17 -8.10 6.26
N TRP A 264 -3.47 -7.88 6.41
CA TRP A 264 -4.48 -8.86 6.06
C TRP A 264 -5.76 -8.18 5.59
N ASP A 265 -6.14 -8.49 4.37
CA ASP A 265 -7.43 -8.16 3.80
C ASP A 265 -8.18 -9.49 3.62
N PRO A 266 -9.27 -9.74 4.37
CA PRO A 266 -10.03 -10.98 4.28
C PRO A 266 -10.63 -11.19 2.88
N LEU A 267 -10.90 -10.12 2.13
CA LEU A 267 -11.41 -10.22 0.77
C LEU A 267 -10.32 -10.74 -0.18
N MET A 268 -9.10 -10.19 -0.10
CA MET A 268 -7.96 -10.63 -0.93
C MET A 268 -7.54 -12.06 -0.60
N LEU A 269 -7.51 -12.44 0.69
CA LEU A 269 -7.21 -13.80 1.12
C LEU A 269 -8.26 -14.80 0.65
N SER A 270 -9.55 -14.45 0.74
CA SER A 270 -10.63 -15.31 0.23
C SER A 270 -10.60 -15.45 -1.27
N LEU A 271 -10.32 -14.38 -2.02
CA LEU A 271 -10.16 -14.43 -3.47
C LEU A 271 -8.98 -15.34 -3.88
N ALA A 272 -7.85 -15.21 -3.20
CA ALA A 272 -6.68 -16.07 -3.43
C ALA A 272 -7.00 -17.55 -3.14
N ALA A 273 -7.70 -17.85 -2.04
CA ALA A 273 -8.12 -19.21 -1.69
C ALA A 273 -9.08 -19.79 -2.74
N VAL A 274 -10.02 -18.99 -3.25
CA VAL A 274 -10.94 -19.39 -4.32
C VAL A 274 -10.18 -19.66 -5.62
N LEU A 275 -9.25 -18.79 -6.02
CA LEU A 275 -8.43 -18.98 -7.22
C LEU A 275 -7.57 -20.24 -7.13
N LEU A 276 -6.93 -20.48 -5.98
CA LEU A 276 -6.14 -21.69 -5.74
C LEU A 276 -7.03 -22.96 -5.82
N THR A 277 -8.20 -22.91 -5.22
CA THR A 277 -9.17 -24.04 -5.26
C THR A 277 -9.65 -24.31 -6.69
N LEU A 278 -9.98 -23.28 -7.45
CA LEU A 278 -10.38 -23.42 -8.85
C LEU A 278 -9.26 -23.99 -9.72
N ALA A 279 -8.04 -23.51 -9.58
CA ALA A 279 -6.89 -24.03 -10.29
C ALA A 279 -6.65 -25.53 -9.96
N ALA A 280 -6.77 -25.89 -8.69
CA ALA A 280 -6.65 -27.27 -8.24
C ALA A 280 -7.76 -28.17 -8.81
N LEU A 281 -9.00 -27.70 -8.85
CA LEU A 281 -10.11 -28.41 -9.47
C LEU A 281 -9.91 -28.64 -10.97
N ILE A 282 -9.43 -27.61 -11.68
CA ILE A 282 -9.12 -27.70 -13.12
C ILE A 282 -8.00 -28.71 -13.36
N ALA A 283 -6.91 -28.64 -12.56
CA ALA A 283 -5.78 -29.55 -12.67
C ALA A 283 -6.18 -31.01 -12.40
N ALA A 284 -7.06 -31.26 -11.43
CA ALA A 284 -7.56 -32.59 -11.08
C ALA A 284 -8.64 -33.10 -12.06
N ALA A 285 -9.38 -32.21 -12.72
CA ALA A 285 -10.46 -32.59 -13.63
C ALA A 285 -9.98 -33.34 -14.89
N ILE A 286 -8.78 -33.03 -15.39
CA ILE A 286 -8.21 -33.66 -16.56
C ILE A 286 -7.95 -35.16 -16.32
N PRO A 287 -7.16 -35.57 -15.30
CA PRO A 287 -6.96 -36.99 -15.01
C PRO A 287 -8.24 -37.71 -14.58
N ALA A 288 -9.11 -37.02 -13.83
CA ALA A 288 -10.39 -37.55 -13.41
C ALA A 288 -11.31 -37.90 -14.62
N ARG A 289 -11.36 -37.05 -15.63
CA ARG A 289 -12.10 -37.34 -16.88
C ARG A 289 -11.45 -38.47 -17.67
N ARG A 290 -10.12 -38.62 -17.68
CA ARG A 290 -9.43 -39.75 -18.28
C ARG A 290 -9.81 -41.08 -17.62
N ALA A 291 -9.90 -41.08 -16.27
CA ALA A 291 -10.30 -42.25 -15.48
C ALA A 291 -11.71 -42.76 -15.85
N THR A 292 -12.64 -41.88 -16.17
CA THR A 292 -14.01 -42.28 -16.57
C THR A 292 -14.14 -42.82 -18.01
N ARG A 293 -13.07 -42.74 -18.81
CA ARG A 293 -13.05 -43.25 -20.19
C ARG A 293 -12.31 -44.57 -20.34
N VAL A 294 -11.83 -45.18 -19.27
CA VAL A 294 -11.18 -46.49 -19.29
C VAL A 294 -12.21 -47.55 -19.65
N GLU A 295 -11.97 -48.29 -20.73
CA GLU A 295 -12.82 -49.38 -21.17
C GLU A 295 -12.67 -50.56 -20.17
N PRO A 296 -13.79 -51.04 -19.58
CA PRO A 296 -13.75 -52.12 -18.59
C PRO A 296 -13.06 -53.39 -19.07
N MET A 297 -13.19 -53.70 -20.36
CA MET A 297 -12.55 -54.86 -20.99
C MET A 297 -11.03 -54.77 -21.08
N VAL A 298 -10.48 -53.60 -21.24
CA VAL A 298 -9.03 -53.36 -21.29
C VAL A 298 -8.43 -53.45 -19.89
N ALA A 299 -9.13 -52.96 -18.87
CA ALA A 299 -8.69 -53.00 -17.44
C ALA A 299 -8.60 -54.44 -16.88
N LEU A 300 -9.39 -55.38 -17.42
CA LEU A 300 -9.38 -56.79 -17.02
C LEU A 300 -8.40 -57.68 -17.83
N ARG A 301 -7.86 -57.17 -18.93
CA ARG A 301 -6.95 -57.91 -19.84
C ARG A 301 -5.46 -57.73 -19.55
N TYR A 302 -5.11 -56.82 -18.67
CA TYR A 302 -3.72 -56.67 -18.20
C TYR A 302 -3.46 -57.61 -17.02
N GLU A 303 -3.20 -58.90 -17.35
CA GLU A 303 -2.42 -59.82 -16.56
C GLU A 303 -0.98 -59.81 -17.02
#